data_e6f4559efcde2ffbd4f813b9defd803e
#
_entry.id   e6f4559efcde2ffbd4f813b9defd803e
#
_cell.length_a   1.000
_cell.length_b   1.000
_cell.length_c   1.000
_cell.angle_alpha   90.00
_cell.angle_beta   90.00
_cell.angle_gamma   90.00
#
_symmetry.space_group_name_H-M   'P 1'
#
loop_
_entity.id
_entity.type
_entity.pdbx_description
1 polymer ?
#
loop_
_entity_poly.entity_id
_entity_poly.type
_entity_poly.pdbx_seq_one_letter_code
_entity_poly.pdbx_strand_id
1 'polypeptide(L)'
;MAKNAELGRIGQNRYYGSAGSASIFFEEFLTELRGVKGAQAYTEMADNDATVGAILFAIEMLMRQCEFHVEPAGDTAKDKEAAEFIESCMDDMERTWADTLSEILSFLTYGWSYHEIVYKRRIGRTSSPITNSKHEDGLIGWRKLPIRSQDTLYGWEYKEGTDDLVGMVQSPPPNYGQILIPVEKALHFRTRSRKDNPEGRSILRTAYRAYYFKKRLEEIEGYGMERDLAGFPVLSAPADMPIWDTDDPEMVQTLARAEYIVSSIRRDAREGLVIPGGENGWKLELLSSGSRRQFDTNQIIDRYDKRIATSVLADFVMMGQQAVGSFALADSKTRIFALAIGTYLDVICEVFNNQAIPRLIDINGDHFKGITDYPRMEHGDIEDKDLAQFSAYIESMVGAGVIVPDEALEEEVRRIGGLPEKIETAAPREIQPGEDGPQAGEDGKDPALDDSESKSIYKITSIIEKYKRGTISRKVAARLFESLGIDSESSKFYLDEAEEDKAMAEDAAEKPAVAPEKGKKTKKEEMVAEDEKDAREAKKARKSLGREDPK
;
A
#
# COMPACT_ATOMS: atom_id res chain seq x y z
N MET A 1 -12.70 23.48 -45.75
CA MET A 1 -11.46 22.92 -45.16
C MET A 1 -11.30 23.52 -43.79
N ALA A 2 -11.36 22.71 -42.76
CA ALA A 2 -11.28 23.19 -41.37
C ALA A 2 -9.91 23.86 -41.10
N LYS A 3 -9.95 25.14 -40.71
CA LYS A 3 -8.79 25.97 -40.39
C LYS A 3 -8.02 25.53 -39.11
N ASN A 4 -8.43 24.44 -38.47
CA ASN A 4 -7.89 23.96 -37.20
C ASN A 4 -7.19 22.60 -37.32
N ALA A 5 -6.67 22.24 -38.51
CA ALA A 5 -5.86 21.05 -38.60
C ALA A 5 -4.49 21.32 -37.94
N GLU A 6 -4.08 20.47 -37.02
CA GLU A 6 -2.77 20.50 -36.42
C GLU A 6 -1.71 20.35 -37.51
N LEU A 7 -0.74 21.26 -37.56
CA LEU A 7 0.31 21.28 -38.60
C LEU A 7 1.55 20.48 -38.18
N GLY A 8 1.76 20.31 -36.89
CA GLY A 8 2.89 19.57 -36.33
C GLY A 8 2.60 18.11 -36.08
N ARG A 9 3.59 17.41 -35.55
CA ARG A 9 3.48 16.03 -35.06
C ARG A 9 4.11 15.96 -33.68
N ILE A 10 3.54 15.14 -32.78
CA ILE A 10 4.07 14.91 -31.44
C ILE A 10 5.47 14.27 -31.49
N GLY A 11 5.80 13.58 -32.58
CA GLY A 11 7.09 12.92 -32.76
C GLY A 11 7.23 11.66 -31.91
N GLN A 12 6.15 10.91 -31.79
CA GLN A 12 6.14 9.61 -31.15
C GLN A 12 6.98 8.62 -31.96
N ASN A 13 7.79 7.83 -31.25
CA ASN A 13 8.54 6.74 -31.88
C ASN A 13 7.64 5.48 -31.93
N ARG A 14 6.78 5.42 -32.94
CA ARG A 14 5.85 4.31 -33.17
C ARG A 14 6.06 3.72 -34.55
N TYR A 15 5.96 2.40 -34.66
CA TYR A 15 5.98 1.70 -35.94
C TYR A 15 4.52 1.42 -36.35
N TYR A 16 4.19 1.87 -37.54
CA TYR A 16 2.95 1.47 -38.20
C TYR A 16 3.18 0.09 -38.84
N GLY A 17 2.44 -0.92 -38.42
CA GLY A 17 2.35 -2.16 -39.17
C GLY A 17 1.78 -1.92 -40.58
N SER A 18 1.80 -2.92 -41.43
CA SER A 18 1.14 -2.87 -42.74
C SER A 18 -0.31 -2.40 -42.58
N ALA A 19 -0.86 -1.73 -43.61
CA ALA A 19 -2.15 -1.07 -43.59
C ALA A 19 -3.21 -1.85 -42.77
N GLY A 20 -3.74 -1.24 -41.69
CA GLY A 20 -4.70 -1.85 -40.77
C GLY A 20 -4.10 -2.54 -39.53
N SER A 21 -2.81 -2.43 -39.31
CA SER A 21 -2.13 -3.00 -38.14
C SER A 21 -1.93 -1.93 -37.06
N ALA A 22 -2.19 -2.30 -35.80
CA ALA A 22 -2.00 -1.44 -34.64
C ALA A 22 -0.54 -1.00 -34.48
N SER A 23 -0.35 0.24 -34.00
CA SER A 23 0.98 0.81 -33.76
C SER A 23 1.59 0.25 -32.47
N ILE A 24 2.88 -0.08 -32.53
CA ILE A 24 3.69 -0.47 -31.38
C ILE A 24 4.63 0.68 -31.04
N PHE A 25 4.76 0.99 -29.75
CA PHE A 25 5.60 2.06 -29.25
C PHE A 25 7.02 1.59 -28.93
N PHE A 26 8.01 2.40 -29.29
CA PHE A 26 9.42 2.17 -29.02
C PHE A 26 10.06 3.26 -28.15
N GLU A 27 9.23 3.98 -27.39
CA GLU A 27 9.69 5.03 -26.46
C GLU A 27 10.50 4.46 -25.28
N GLU A 28 10.24 3.20 -24.91
CA GLU A 28 11.00 2.53 -23.86
C GLU A 28 12.35 2.02 -24.41
N PHE A 29 13.43 2.40 -23.71
CA PHE A 29 14.80 2.01 -24.08
C PHE A 29 15.04 0.51 -23.91
N LEU A 30 14.55 -0.07 -22.80
CA LEU A 30 14.72 -1.50 -22.51
C LEU A 30 13.68 -2.32 -23.28
N THR A 31 14.16 -3.26 -24.07
CA THR A 31 13.30 -4.13 -24.90
C THR A 31 12.40 -5.05 -24.06
N GLU A 32 12.87 -5.42 -22.86
CA GLU A 32 12.15 -6.25 -21.91
C GLU A 32 10.93 -5.53 -21.31
N LEU A 33 10.91 -4.19 -21.33
CA LEU A 33 9.85 -3.38 -20.74
C LEU A 33 8.89 -2.79 -21.78
N ARG A 34 8.85 -3.33 -23.00
CA ARG A 34 7.97 -2.86 -24.08
C ARG A 34 6.73 -3.72 -24.23
N GLY A 35 5.56 -3.09 -24.36
CA GLY A 35 4.30 -3.77 -24.64
C GLY A 35 4.01 -4.94 -23.70
N VAL A 36 3.60 -6.08 -24.25
CA VAL A 36 3.27 -7.29 -23.48
C VAL A 36 4.46 -7.81 -22.63
N LYS A 37 5.70 -7.71 -23.12
CA LYS A 37 6.88 -8.11 -22.33
C LYS A 37 7.04 -7.23 -21.10
N GLY A 38 6.79 -5.92 -21.25
CA GLY A 38 6.79 -5.00 -20.12
C GLY A 38 5.71 -5.34 -19.10
N ALA A 39 4.50 -5.67 -19.55
CA ALA A 39 3.43 -6.13 -18.66
C ALA A 39 3.86 -7.39 -17.88
N GLN A 40 4.43 -8.39 -18.55
CA GLN A 40 4.95 -9.60 -17.90
C GLN A 40 6.05 -9.31 -16.89
N ALA A 41 7.01 -8.42 -17.22
CA ALA A 41 8.08 -8.04 -16.30
C ALA A 41 7.55 -7.32 -15.05
N TYR A 42 6.57 -6.42 -15.20
CA TYR A 42 5.95 -5.75 -14.07
C TYR A 42 5.09 -6.69 -13.23
N THR A 43 4.39 -7.65 -13.85
CA THR A 43 3.69 -8.71 -13.12
C THR A 43 4.68 -9.53 -12.30
N GLU A 44 5.79 -9.95 -12.89
CA GLU A 44 6.82 -10.69 -12.16
C GLU A 44 7.37 -9.91 -10.96
N MET A 45 7.60 -8.61 -11.12
CA MET A 45 8.04 -7.74 -10.02
C MET A 45 6.99 -7.65 -8.92
N ALA A 46 5.72 -7.47 -9.28
CA ALA A 46 4.62 -7.31 -8.32
C ALA A 46 4.33 -8.59 -7.53
N ASP A 47 4.37 -9.74 -8.21
CA ASP A 47 3.95 -11.01 -7.62
C ASP A 47 5.08 -11.75 -6.89
N ASN A 48 6.34 -11.55 -7.30
CA ASN A 48 7.46 -12.35 -6.78
C ASN A 48 8.45 -11.56 -5.91
N ASP A 49 8.46 -10.23 -5.95
CA ASP A 49 9.31 -9.43 -5.07
C ASP A 49 8.54 -8.95 -3.85
N ALA A 50 8.94 -9.40 -2.66
CA ALA A 50 8.24 -9.09 -1.40
C ALA A 50 8.17 -7.59 -1.10
N THR A 51 9.22 -6.84 -1.44
CA THR A 51 9.27 -5.39 -1.23
C THR A 51 8.35 -4.65 -2.18
N VAL A 52 8.36 -5.03 -3.46
CA VAL A 52 7.46 -4.45 -4.48
C VAL A 52 6.01 -4.77 -4.16
N GLY A 53 5.69 -6.05 -3.86
CA GLY A 53 4.34 -6.48 -3.52
C GLY A 53 3.78 -5.76 -2.29
N ALA A 54 4.58 -5.63 -1.22
CA ALA A 54 4.17 -4.91 -0.01
C ALA A 54 3.87 -3.43 -0.27
N ILE A 55 4.68 -2.76 -1.09
CA ILE A 55 4.48 -1.35 -1.44
C ILE A 55 3.20 -1.17 -2.28
N LEU A 56 3.01 -1.99 -3.32
CA LEU A 56 1.80 -1.93 -4.15
C LEU A 56 0.55 -2.22 -3.34
N PHE A 57 0.60 -3.20 -2.44
CA PHE A 57 -0.51 -3.51 -1.53
C PHE A 57 -0.83 -2.34 -0.60
N ALA A 58 0.19 -1.68 -0.02
CA ALA A 58 -0.01 -0.52 0.83
C ALA A 58 -0.65 0.65 0.06
N ILE A 59 -0.19 0.93 -1.16
CA ILE A 59 -0.78 1.95 -2.04
C ILE A 59 -2.24 1.61 -2.35
N GLU A 60 -2.52 0.38 -2.75
CA GLU A 60 -3.89 -0.06 -3.05
C GLU A 60 -4.80 0.10 -1.85
N MET A 61 -4.38 -0.31 -0.65
CA MET A 61 -5.17 -0.19 0.57
C MET A 61 -5.49 1.27 0.89
N LEU A 62 -4.50 2.16 0.83
CA LEU A 62 -4.70 3.59 1.09
C LEU A 62 -5.67 4.22 0.07
N MET A 63 -5.52 3.92 -1.21
CA MET A 63 -6.38 4.48 -2.25
C MET A 63 -7.81 3.93 -2.19
N ARG A 64 -7.99 2.67 -1.80
CA ARG A 64 -9.33 2.06 -1.65
C ARG A 64 -10.06 2.53 -0.40
N GLN A 65 -9.35 3.10 0.58
CA GLN A 65 -9.95 3.67 1.78
C GLN A 65 -10.54 5.06 1.52
N CYS A 66 -10.09 5.75 0.45
CA CYS A 66 -10.63 7.05 0.10
C CYS A 66 -12.08 6.94 -0.39
N GLU A 67 -12.93 7.80 0.13
CA GLU A 67 -14.31 7.94 -0.32
C GLU A 67 -14.35 8.74 -1.63
N PHE A 68 -15.15 8.26 -2.59
CA PHE A 68 -15.44 8.99 -3.81
C PHE A 68 -16.89 9.47 -3.75
N HIS A 69 -17.11 10.72 -4.03
CA HIS A 69 -18.42 11.36 -4.06
C HIS A 69 -18.58 12.20 -5.33
N VAL A 70 -19.79 12.62 -5.62
CA VAL A 70 -20.08 13.40 -6.82
C VAL A 70 -20.70 14.73 -6.42
N GLU A 71 -19.99 15.80 -6.74
CA GLU A 71 -20.47 17.16 -6.50
C GLU A 71 -21.33 17.67 -7.65
N PRO A 72 -22.47 18.33 -7.35
CA PRO A 72 -23.30 18.95 -8.36
C PRO A 72 -22.58 20.15 -8.99
N ALA A 73 -22.79 20.38 -10.29
CA ALA A 73 -22.20 21.51 -11.00
C ALA A 73 -22.77 22.89 -10.59
N GLY A 74 -23.90 22.90 -9.90
CA GLY A 74 -24.57 24.11 -9.41
C GLY A 74 -25.68 23.78 -8.42
N ASP A 75 -26.33 24.86 -7.93
CA ASP A 75 -27.34 24.74 -6.85
C ASP A 75 -28.74 24.36 -7.34
N THR A 76 -28.94 24.16 -8.65
CA THR A 76 -30.29 23.86 -9.18
C THR A 76 -30.69 22.43 -8.80
N ALA A 77 -32.00 22.21 -8.64
CA ALA A 77 -32.51 20.86 -8.37
C ALA A 77 -32.10 19.83 -9.44
N LYS A 78 -31.91 20.28 -10.69
CA LYS A 78 -31.47 19.43 -11.80
C LYS A 78 -29.98 19.08 -11.70
N ASP A 79 -29.12 19.99 -11.21
CA ASP A 79 -27.72 19.73 -11.01
C ASP A 79 -27.52 18.70 -9.86
N LYS A 80 -28.29 18.84 -8.77
CA LYS A 80 -28.30 17.89 -7.65
C LYS A 80 -28.79 16.50 -8.08
N GLU A 81 -29.90 16.45 -8.84
CA GLU A 81 -30.44 15.21 -9.41
C GLU A 81 -29.41 14.49 -10.32
N ALA A 82 -28.61 15.26 -11.08
CA ALA A 82 -27.57 14.70 -11.93
C ALA A 82 -26.41 14.10 -11.12
N ALA A 83 -26.00 14.74 -10.02
CA ALA A 83 -24.98 14.22 -9.12
C ALA A 83 -25.44 12.93 -8.42
N GLU A 84 -26.62 12.94 -7.81
CA GLU A 84 -27.22 11.76 -7.18
C GLU A 84 -27.39 10.59 -8.17
N PHE A 85 -27.75 10.90 -9.43
CA PHE A 85 -27.84 9.89 -10.48
C PHE A 85 -26.50 9.22 -10.74
N ILE A 86 -25.39 9.97 -10.84
CA ILE A 86 -24.05 9.40 -11.07
C ILE A 86 -23.63 8.53 -9.89
N GLU A 87 -23.81 8.97 -8.65
CA GLU A 87 -23.52 8.18 -7.44
C GLU A 87 -24.34 6.88 -7.43
N SER A 88 -25.63 6.98 -7.72
CA SER A 88 -26.50 5.81 -7.82
C SER A 88 -26.05 4.82 -8.92
N CYS A 89 -25.42 5.31 -10.00
CA CYS A 89 -24.87 4.44 -11.04
C CYS A 89 -23.61 3.72 -10.61
N MET A 90 -22.76 4.33 -9.76
CA MET A 90 -21.59 3.67 -9.17
C MET A 90 -22.04 2.52 -8.26
N ASP A 91 -23.08 2.74 -7.47
CA ASP A 91 -23.60 1.77 -6.50
C ASP A 91 -24.42 0.64 -7.14
N ASP A 92 -24.95 0.87 -8.34
CA ASP A 92 -25.80 -0.07 -9.09
C ASP A 92 -25.03 -0.97 -10.07
N MET A 93 -23.69 -0.92 -10.09
CA MET A 93 -22.88 -1.79 -10.95
C MET A 93 -22.99 -3.27 -10.53
N GLU A 94 -22.68 -4.19 -11.46
CA GLU A 94 -22.59 -5.64 -11.19
C GLU A 94 -21.48 -5.99 -10.19
N ARG A 95 -20.38 -5.25 -10.23
CA ARG A 95 -19.26 -5.34 -9.30
C ARG A 95 -19.28 -4.13 -8.39
N THR A 96 -18.70 -4.29 -7.21
CA THR A 96 -18.57 -3.17 -6.28
C THR A 96 -17.65 -2.09 -6.85
N TRP A 97 -17.83 -0.85 -6.39
CA TRP A 97 -16.91 0.23 -6.71
C TRP A 97 -15.48 -0.12 -6.29
N ALA A 98 -15.32 -0.71 -5.09
CA ALA A 98 -14.02 -1.12 -4.57
C ALA A 98 -13.30 -2.16 -5.45
N ASP A 99 -14.04 -3.14 -6.03
CA ASP A 99 -13.46 -4.11 -6.98
C ASP A 99 -13.06 -3.43 -8.28
N THR A 100 -13.90 -2.51 -8.77
CA THR A 100 -13.61 -1.73 -9.99
C THR A 100 -12.38 -0.85 -9.79
N LEU A 101 -12.27 -0.20 -8.62
CA LEU A 101 -11.13 0.63 -8.26
C LEU A 101 -9.83 -0.20 -8.19
N SER A 102 -9.87 -1.39 -7.61
CA SER A 102 -8.71 -2.30 -7.59
C SER A 102 -8.21 -2.64 -9.00
N GLU A 103 -9.13 -2.94 -9.94
CA GLU A 103 -8.77 -3.16 -11.35
C GLU A 103 -8.22 -1.88 -12.01
N ILE A 104 -8.77 -0.70 -11.70
CA ILE A 104 -8.28 0.60 -12.20
C ILE A 104 -6.84 0.83 -11.72
N LEU A 105 -6.56 0.58 -10.43
CA LEU A 105 -5.25 0.82 -9.82
C LEU A 105 -4.11 0.03 -10.46
N SER A 106 -4.40 -0.97 -11.27
CA SER A 106 -3.40 -1.66 -12.09
C SER A 106 -2.62 -0.70 -13.02
N PHE A 107 -3.17 0.52 -13.28
CA PHE A 107 -2.46 1.54 -14.06
C PHE A 107 -1.16 2.00 -13.38
N LEU A 108 -1.04 1.87 -12.05
CA LEU A 108 0.19 2.17 -11.32
C LEU A 108 1.29 1.16 -11.67
N THR A 109 0.94 -0.13 -11.65
CA THR A 109 1.86 -1.24 -11.95
C THR A 109 2.32 -1.23 -13.40
N TYR A 110 1.38 -1.06 -14.34
CA TYR A 110 1.69 -1.18 -15.78
C TYR A 110 1.94 0.16 -16.48
N GLY A 111 1.59 1.27 -15.83
CA GLY A 111 1.63 2.61 -16.43
C GLY A 111 0.28 3.04 -16.99
N TRP A 112 -0.61 2.12 -17.30
CA TRP A 112 -1.94 2.35 -17.85
C TRP A 112 -2.91 1.23 -17.50
N SER A 113 -4.21 1.56 -17.48
CA SER A 113 -5.30 0.58 -17.52
C SER A 113 -6.39 1.05 -18.47
N TYR A 114 -7.10 0.11 -19.08
CA TYR A 114 -8.11 0.37 -20.11
C TYR A 114 -9.38 -0.39 -19.79
N HIS A 115 -10.47 0.33 -19.56
CA HIS A 115 -11.73 -0.23 -19.10
C HIS A 115 -12.82 0.05 -20.14
N GLU A 116 -13.48 -0.99 -20.64
CA GLU A 116 -14.61 -0.81 -21.53
C GLU A 116 -15.85 -0.43 -20.75
N ILE A 117 -16.60 0.58 -21.21
CA ILE A 117 -17.85 0.99 -20.58
C ILE A 117 -18.97 0.11 -21.11
N VAL A 118 -19.59 -0.65 -20.21
CA VAL A 118 -20.78 -1.47 -20.53
C VAL A 118 -21.98 -0.90 -19.81
N TYR A 119 -23.01 -0.51 -20.58
CA TYR A 119 -24.22 0.10 -20.07
C TYR A 119 -25.32 -0.93 -19.78
N LYS A 120 -26.28 -0.56 -18.94
CA LYS A 120 -27.55 -1.25 -18.69
C LYS A 120 -28.70 -0.24 -18.65
N ARG A 121 -29.93 -0.71 -18.87
CA ARG A 121 -31.13 0.08 -18.65
C ARG A 121 -31.69 -0.22 -17.26
N ARG A 122 -32.01 0.80 -16.50
CA ARG A 122 -32.49 0.72 -15.11
C ARG A 122 -34.01 0.55 -15.09
N ILE A 123 -34.48 -0.69 -15.06
CA ILE A 123 -35.91 -1.04 -15.05
C ILE A 123 -36.29 -1.98 -13.90
N GLY A 124 -35.62 -1.82 -12.76
CA GLY A 124 -35.86 -2.63 -11.58
C GLY A 124 -35.18 -4.01 -11.61
N ARG A 125 -35.52 -4.84 -10.65
CA ARG A 125 -34.97 -6.19 -10.51
C ARG A 125 -35.45 -7.13 -11.59
N THR A 126 -34.60 -7.58 -12.47
CA THR A 126 -34.87 -8.52 -13.54
C THR A 126 -33.88 -9.65 -13.60
N SER A 127 -34.20 -10.75 -14.30
CA SER A 127 -33.25 -11.86 -14.53
C SER A 127 -32.18 -11.55 -15.58
N SER A 128 -32.37 -10.48 -16.37
CA SER A 128 -31.45 -10.10 -17.43
C SER A 128 -30.40 -9.13 -16.90
N PRO A 129 -29.11 -9.41 -17.04
CA PRO A 129 -28.04 -8.52 -16.55
C PRO A 129 -28.00 -7.16 -17.27
N ILE A 130 -28.63 -7.04 -18.45
CA ILE A 130 -28.68 -5.79 -19.22
C ILE A 130 -29.71 -4.82 -18.62
N THR A 131 -30.67 -5.33 -17.85
CA THR A 131 -31.79 -4.57 -17.31
C THR A 131 -31.94 -4.65 -15.80
N ASN A 132 -31.19 -5.54 -15.16
CA ASN A 132 -31.21 -5.69 -13.69
C ASN A 132 -30.62 -4.47 -13.00
N SER A 133 -31.40 -3.81 -12.17
CA SER A 133 -31.04 -2.58 -11.47
C SER A 133 -31.67 -2.52 -10.07
N LYS A 134 -31.08 -1.79 -9.16
CA LYS A 134 -31.70 -1.38 -7.89
C LYS A 134 -32.76 -0.30 -8.11
N HIS A 135 -32.73 0.42 -9.25
CA HIS A 135 -33.58 1.55 -9.61
C HIS A 135 -34.51 1.22 -10.76
N GLU A 136 -35.64 1.93 -10.86
CA GLU A 136 -36.69 1.72 -11.86
C GLU A 136 -37.05 3.04 -12.58
N ASP A 137 -36.03 3.88 -12.86
CA ASP A 137 -36.22 5.19 -13.49
C ASP A 137 -36.18 5.14 -15.03
N GLY A 138 -35.89 3.98 -15.62
CA GLY A 138 -35.80 3.78 -17.06
C GLY A 138 -34.57 4.38 -17.72
N LEU A 139 -33.69 5.02 -16.95
CA LEU A 139 -32.45 5.64 -17.43
C LEU A 139 -31.37 4.58 -17.75
N ILE A 140 -30.37 5.02 -18.47
CA ILE A 140 -29.19 4.20 -18.79
C ILE A 140 -28.11 4.46 -17.74
N GLY A 141 -27.68 3.40 -17.06
CA GLY A 141 -26.60 3.45 -16.07
C GLY A 141 -25.42 2.56 -16.47
N TRP A 142 -24.34 2.63 -15.71
CA TRP A 142 -23.21 1.70 -15.87
C TRP A 142 -23.60 0.31 -15.37
N ARG A 143 -23.37 -0.71 -16.21
CA ARG A 143 -23.50 -2.10 -15.80
C ARG A 143 -22.20 -2.59 -15.15
N LYS A 144 -21.07 -2.34 -15.81
CA LYS A 144 -19.74 -2.69 -15.37
C LYS A 144 -18.68 -1.94 -16.19
N LEU A 145 -17.50 -1.81 -15.65
CA LEU A 145 -16.32 -1.22 -16.26
C LEU A 145 -15.16 -2.25 -16.30
N PRO A 146 -15.29 -3.36 -17.08
CA PRO A 146 -14.33 -4.44 -17.06
C PRO A 146 -13.00 -4.01 -17.66
N ILE A 147 -11.92 -4.35 -16.99
CA ILE A 147 -10.58 -4.12 -17.49
C ILE A 147 -10.31 -4.92 -18.78
N ARG A 148 -9.53 -4.33 -19.67
CA ARG A 148 -8.92 -5.00 -20.81
C ARG A 148 -7.46 -5.24 -20.46
N SER A 149 -7.13 -6.48 -20.14
CA SER A 149 -5.84 -6.86 -19.59
C SER A 149 -4.67 -6.42 -20.46
N GLN A 150 -3.62 -5.91 -19.83
CA GLN A 150 -2.45 -5.33 -20.49
C GLN A 150 -1.64 -6.38 -21.26
N ASP A 151 -1.67 -7.64 -20.84
CA ASP A 151 -1.02 -8.77 -21.52
C ASP A 151 -1.71 -9.17 -22.83
N THR A 152 -2.93 -8.69 -23.06
CA THR A 152 -3.69 -8.92 -24.29
C THR A 152 -3.55 -7.79 -25.32
N LEU A 153 -2.74 -6.78 -25.02
CA LEU A 153 -2.49 -5.66 -25.91
C LEU A 153 -1.78 -6.14 -27.21
N TYR A 154 -2.46 -6.00 -28.34
CA TYR A 154 -1.83 -6.17 -29.64
C TYR A 154 -1.14 -4.88 -30.10
N GLY A 155 -1.75 -3.72 -29.87
CA GLY A 155 -1.24 -2.40 -30.17
C GLY A 155 -2.31 -1.32 -30.07
N TRP A 156 -1.98 -0.13 -30.54
CA TRP A 156 -2.84 1.04 -30.50
C TRP A 156 -3.16 1.54 -31.90
N GLU A 157 -4.42 1.81 -32.16
CA GLU A 157 -4.87 2.34 -33.45
C GLU A 157 -4.96 3.86 -33.39
N TYR A 158 -4.44 4.50 -34.43
CA TYR A 158 -4.47 5.94 -34.61
C TYR A 158 -5.17 6.31 -35.90
N LYS A 159 -5.82 7.45 -35.88
CA LYS A 159 -6.45 8.00 -37.08
C LYS A 159 -5.38 8.30 -38.13
N GLU A 160 -5.64 7.87 -39.36
CA GLU A 160 -4.70 8.05 -40.46
C GLU A 160 -4.34 9.52 -40.67
N GLY A 161 -3.05 9.80 -40.77
CA GLY A 161 -2.55 11.15 -40.97
C GLY A 161 -2.55 12.07 -39.77
N THR A 162 -2.98 11.61 -38.56
CA THR A 162 -3.02 12.40 -37.33
C THR A 162 -2.28 11.68 -36.18
N ASP A 163 -2.18 12.33 -35.03
CA ASP A 163 -1.73 11.71 -33.79
C ASP A 163 -2.89 11.41 -32.83
N ASP A 164 -4.14 11.44 -33.35
CA ASP A 164 -5.34 11.12 -32.56
C ASP A 164 -5.46 9.61 -32.33
N LEU A 165 -5.53 9.22 -31.08
CA LEU A 165 -5.75 7.84 -30.67
C LEU A 165 -7.19 7.41 -30.94
N VAL A 166 -7.38 6.34 -31.74
CA VAL A 166 -8.69 5.75 -32.01
C VAL A 166 -9.08 4.75 -30.92
N GLY A 167 -8.15 3.89 -30.50
CA GLY A 167 -8.43 2.90 -29.48
C GLY A 167 -7.34 1.86 -29.26
N MET A 168 -7.61 0.96 -28.34
CA MET A 168 -6.81 -0.21 -28.05
C MET A 168 -7.19 -1.37 -28.96
N VAL A 169 -6.22 -2.00 -29.60
CA VAL A 169 -6.42 -3.27 -30.30
C VAL A 169 -6.00 -4.39 -29.36
N GLN A 170 -6.98 -5.19 -28.96
CA GLN A 170 -6.81 -6.33 -28.08
C GLN A 170 -6.73 -7.64 -28.90
N SER A 171 -5.93 -8.60 -28.44
CA SER A 171 -5.85 -9.97 -28.97
C SER A 171 -6.01 -10.98 -27.83
N PRO A 172 -7.25 -11.19 -27.35
CA PRO A 172 -7.49 -12.01 -26.18
C PRO A 172 -7.51 -13.51 -26.48
N PRO A 173 -7.05 -14.39 -25.55
CA PRO A 173 -7.26 -15.82 -25.66
C PRO A 173 -8.77 -16.15 -25.62
N PRO A 174 -9.21 -17.34 -26.09
CA PRO A 174 -8.41 -18.41 -26.70
C PRO A 174 -8.19 -18.22 -28.20
N ASN A 175 -8.92 -17.32 -28.86
CA ASN A 175 -8.95 -17.22 -30.32
C ASN A 175 -7.93 -16.25 -30.88
N TYR A 176 -7.36 -15.38 -30.04
CA TYR A 176 -6.39 -14.35 -30.43
C TYR A 176 -6.81 -13.47 -31.61
N GLY A 177 -8.13 -13.34 -31.82
CA GLY A 177 -8.68 -12.41 -32.80
C GLY A 177 -8.44 -10.96 -32.38
N GLN A 178 -8.12 -10.09 -33.34
CA GLN A 178 -7.93 -8.67 -33.07
C GLN A 178 -9.29 -7.97 -32.91
N ILE A 179 -9.44 -7.26 -31.82
CA ILE A 179 -10.66 -6.51 -31.47
C ILE A 179 -10.25 -5.07 -31.18
N LEU A 180 -10.76 -4.12 -31.96
CA LEU A 180 -10.60 -2.70 -31.68
C LEU A 180 -11.62 -2.25 -30.63
N ILE A 181 -11.14 -1.69 -29.54
CA ILE A 181 -11.96 -1.06 -28.49
C ILE A 181 -11.73 0.44 -28.55
N PRO A 182 -12.68 1.22 -29.11
CA PRO A 182 -12.48 2.65 -29.31
C PRO A 182 -12.46 3.42 -27.99
N VAL A 183 -11.69 4.52 -27.94
CA VAL A 183 -11.60 5.38 -26.75
C VAL A 183 -12.97 5.97 -26.35
N GLU A 184 -13.90 6.12 -27.30
CA GLU A 184 -15.26 6.59 -27.04
C GLU A 184 -16.08 5.64 -26.17
N LYS A 185 -15.72 4.33 -26.15
CA LYS A 185 -16.36 3.29 -25.34
C LYS A 185 -15.50 2.83 -24.16
N ALA A 186 -14.45 3.55 -23.86
CA ALA A 186 -13.51 3.13 -22.82
C ALA A 186 -13.11 4.28 -21.92
N LEU A 187 -12.64 3.92 -20.73
CA LEU A 187 -11.92 4.78 -19.80
C LEU A 187 -10.45 4.38 -19.85
N HIS A 188 -9.60 5.35 -20.11
CA HIS A 188 -8.17 5.13 -20.26
C HIS A 188 -7.42 5.88 -19.17
N PHE A 189 -6.96 5.14 -18.15
CA PHE A 189 -6.16 5.67 -17.05
C PHE A 189 -4.68 5.54 -17.37
N ARG A 190 -3.92 6.60 -17.11
CA ARG A 190 -2.46 6.65 -17.35
C ARG A 190 -1.78 7.36 -16.18
N THR A 191 -0.66 6.83 -15.72
CA THR A 191 0.13 7.48 -14.67
C THR A 191 0.75 8.78 -15.16
N ARG A 192 1.71 8.68 -16.07
CA ARG A 192 2.45 9.82 -16.62
C ARG A 192 2.58 9.67 -18.12
N SER A 193 1.96 10.58 -18.83
CA SER A 193 2.12 10.64 -20.29
C SER A 193 3.42 11.33 -20.67
N ARG A 194 4.12 10.75 -21.64
CA ARG A 194 5.26 11.38 -22.31
C ARG A 194 5.05 11.26 -23.81
N LYS A 195 5.02 12.39 -24.50
CA LYS A 195 4.70 12.46 -25.94
C LYS A 195 3.36 11.78 -26.26
N ASP A 196 2.39 11.96 -25.38
CA ASP A 196 1.06 11.33 -25.47
C ASP A 196 1.06 9.82 -25.72
N ASN A 197 2.05 9.12 -25.14
CA ASN A 197 2.09 7.65 -25.19
C ASN A 197 0.91 7.07 -24.41
N PRO A 198 0.07 6.21 -25.04
CA PRO A 198 -1.07 5.60 -24.37
C PRO A 198 -0.68 4.60 -23.27
N GLU A 199 0.53 4.03 -23.33
CA GLU A 199 0.98 3.06 -22.32
C GLU A 199 1.44 3.72 -21.01
N GLY A 200 1.50 5.07 -20.95
CA GLY A 200 1.96 5.77 -19.75
C GLY A 200 3.36 5.35 -19.30
N ARG A 201 3.59 5.34 -18.00
CA ARG A 201 4.86 4.86 -17.43
C ARG A 201 4.62 4.23 -16.06
N SER A 202 4.91 2.94 -15.92
CA SER A 202 4.85 2.22 -14.65
C SER A 202 5.62 2.94 -13.54
N ILE A 203 5.06 2.99 -12.32
CA ILE A 203 5.78 3.47 -11.12
C ILE A 203 6.98 2.57 -10.81
N LEU A 204 6.92 1.29 -11.22
CA LEU A 204 7.99 0.31 -11.03
C LEU A 204 9.14 0.48 -12.04
N ARG A 205 8.98 1.34 -13.05
CA ARG A 205 10.00 1.49 -14.11
C ARG A 205 11.38 1.89 -13.57
N THR A 206 11.42 2.73 -12.56
CA THR A 206 12.68 3.17 -11.93
C THR A 206 13.23 2.12 -10.97
N ALA A 207 12.38 1.29 -10.39
CA ALA A 207 12.75 0.17 -9.53
C ALA A 207 13.33 -1.01 -10.31
N TYR A 208 12.97 -1.19 -11.59
CA TYR A 208 13.30 -2.36 -12.38
C TYR A 208 14.79 -2.74 -12.33
N ARG A 209 15.70 -1.76 -12.43
CA ARG A 209 17.14 -2.06 -12.39
C ARG A 209 17.58 -2.63 -11.04
N ALA A 210 17.04 -2.10 -9.94
CA ALA A 210 17.36 -2.60 -8.60
C ALA A 210 16.80 -4.01 -8.41
N TYR A 211 15.56 -4.24 -8.82
CA TYR A 211 14.91 -5.55 -8.83
C TYR A 211 15.70 -6.58 -9.65
N TYR A 212 16.11 -6.25 -10.88
CA TYR A 212 16.84 -7.17 -11.75
C TYR A 212 18.15 -7.66 -11.10
N PHE A 213 18.92 -6.76 -10.48
CA PHE A 213 20.16 -7.14 -9.82
C PHE A 213 19.91 -7.87 -8.49
N LYS A 214 18.87 -7.51 -7.73
CA LYS A 214 18.45 -8.21 -6.52
C LYS A 214 18.11 -9.67 -6.85
N LYS A 215 17.19 -9.90 -7.76
CA LYS A 215 16.79 -11.24 -8.22
C LYS A 215 17.99 -12.08 -8.62
N ARG A 216 18.88 -11.50 -9.42
CA ARG A 216 20.09 -12.19 -9.88
C ARG A 216 21.03 -12.55 -8.74
N LEU A 217 21.12 -11.70 -7.73
CA LEU A 217 21.95 -11.95 -6.55
C LEU A 217 21.36 -13.06 -5.67
N GLU A 218 20.05 -13.07 -5.46
CA GLU A 218 19.33 -14.11 -4.72
C GLU A 218 19.49 -15.48 -5.40
N GLU A 219 19.38 -15.55 -6.72
CA GLU A 219 19.66 -16.76 -7.50
C GLU A 219 21.09 -17.26 -7.27
N ILE A 220 22.08 -16.37 -7.39
CA ILE A 220 23.51 -16.71 -7.17
C ILE A 220 23.76 -17.13 -5.71
N GLU A 221 23.09 -16.50 -4.75
CA GLU A 221 23.19 -16.88 -3.33
C GLU A 221 22.64 -18.28 -3.11
N GLY A 222 21.47 -18.61 -3.69
CA GLY A 222 20.88 -19.94 -3.64
C GLY A 222 21.84 -21.02 -4.18
N TYR A 223 22.38 -20.81 -5.37
CA TYR A 223 23.37 -21.72 -5.94
C TYR A 223 24.68 -21.78 -5.13
N GLY A 224 25.10 -20.65 -4.54
CA GLY A 224 26.26 -20.60 -3.67
C GLY A 224 26.06 -21.41 -2.38
N MET A 225 24.88 -21.30 -1.77
CA MET A 225 24.52 -22.08 -0.58
C MET A 225 24.46 -23.58 -0.89
N GLU A 226 23.83 -23.96 -1.99
CA GLU A 226 23.76 -25.36 -2.42
C GLU A 226 25.18 -25.96 -2.59
N ARG A 227 26.06 -25.22 -3.27
CA ARG A 227 27.47 -25.64 -3.46
C ARG A 227 28.27 -25.72 -2.15
N ASP A 228 28.13 -24.73 -1.27
CA ASP A 228 28.85 -24.72 0.01
C ASP A 228 28.37 -25.83 0.94
N LEU A 229 27.08 -26.16 0.91
CA LEU A 229 26.48 -27.23 1.70
C LEU A 229 26.82 -28.63 1.16
N ALA A 230 26.82 -28.79 -0.16
CA ALA A 230 27.10 -30.07 -0.81
C ALA A 230 28.62 -30.33 -0.96
N GLY A 231 29.42 -29.27 -1.05
CA GLY A 231 30.81 -29.31 -1.47
C GLY A 231 30.96 -29.53 -2.98
N PHE A 232 32.10 -29.14 -3.53
CA PHE A 232 32.40 -29.41 -4.94
C PHE A 232 33.05 -30.80 -5.04
N PRO A 233 32.39 -31.82 -5.66
CA PRO A 233 32.93 -33.15 -5.71
C PRO A 233 34.14 -33.22 -6.65
N VAL A 234 35.24 -33.65 -6.12
CA VAL A 234 36.48 -33.93 -6.86
C VAL A 234 36.83 -35.39 -6.69
N LEU A 235 36.82 -36.12 -7.78
CA LEU A 235 37.25 -37.50 -7.83
C LEU A 235 38.64 -37.61 -8.42
N SER A 236 39.62 -37.98 -7.59
CA SER A 236 41.01 -38.16 -8.01
C SER A 236 41.28 -39.62 -8.33
N ALA A 237 41.79 -39.87 -9.51
CA ALA A 237 42.26 -41.19 -9.93
C ALA A 237 43.62 -41.53 -9.28
N PRO A 238 43.96 -42.81 -9.12
CA PRO A 238 45.27 -43.27 -8.73
C PRO A 238 46.35 -42.66 -9.63
N ALA A 239 47.52 -42.32 -9.05
CA ALA A 239 48.57 -41.62 -9.77
C ALA A 239 49.23 -42.44 -10.90
N ASP A 240 49.11 -43.75 -10.82
CA ASP A 240 49.61 -44.76 -11.79
C ASP A 240 48.63 -45.08 -12.91
N MET A 241 47.39 -44.54 -12.85
CA MET A 241 46.34 -44.75 -13.83
C MET A 241 46.33 -43.65 -14.91
N PRO A 242 46.61 -43.95 -16.17
CA PRO A 242 46.61 -42.96 -17.27
C PRO A 242 45.18 -42.66 -17.74
N ILE A 243 44.35 -42.10 -16.85
CA ILE A 243 42.92 -41.85 -17.10
C ILE A 243 42.61 -40.94 -18.28
N TRP A 244 43.61 -40.17 -18.74
CA TRP A 244 43.51 -39.28 -19.89
C TRP A 244 44.00 -39.90 -21.20
N ASP A 245 44.33 -41.21 -21.19
CA ASP A 245 44.72 -41.93 -22.41
C ASP A 245 43.48 -42.19 -23.28
N THR A 246 43.38 -41.49 -24.40
CA THR A 246 42.26 -41.57 -25.34
C THR A 246 42.41 -42.77 -26.32
N ASP A 247 43.59 -43.37 -26.37
CA ASP A 247 43.85 -44.52 -27.25
C ASP A 247 43.47 -45.87 -26.59
N ASP A 248 43.31 -45.86 -25.26
CA ASP A 248 42.86 -47.03 -24.54
C ASP A 248 41.32 -46.96 -24.27
N PRO A 249 40.55 -47.87 -24.90
CA PRO A 249 39.10 -47.91 -24.71
C PRO A 249 38.64 -48.14 -23.25
N GLU A 250 39.46 -48.83 -22.43
CA GLU A 250 39.14 -49.07 -21.04
C GLU A 250 39.29 -47.77 -20.22
N MET A 251 40.31 -46.97 -20.52
CA MET A 251 40.50 -45.68 -19.86
C MET A 251 39.44 -44.68 -20.25
N VAL A 252 39.04 -44.64 -21.54
CA VAL A 252 37.92 -43.78 -21.99
C VAL A 252 36.62 -44.12 -21.29
N GLN A 253 36.32 -45.45 -21.12
CA GLN A 253 35.11 -45.89 -20.40
C GLN A 253 35.19 -45.59 -18.92
N THR A 254 36.37 -45.69 -18.31
CA THR A 254 36.61 -45.38 -16.89
C THR A 254 36.46 -43.90 -16.62
N LEU A 255 36.99 -43.03 -17.50
CA LEU A 255 36.84 -41.60 -17.43
C LEU A 255 35.34 -41.20 -17.51
N ALA A 256 34.61 -41.75 -18.48
CA ALA A 256 33.19 -41.48 -18.65
C ALA A 256 32.37 -41.90 -17.41
N ARG A 257 32.72 -43.03 -16.77
CA ARG A 257 32.09 -43.46 -15.50
C ARG A 257 32.44 -42.49 -14.35
N ALA A 258 33.69 -42.06 -14.26
CA ALA A 258 34.12 -41.10 -13.24
C ALA A 258 33.42 -39.76 -13.39
N GLU A 259 33.31 -39.24 -14.62
CA GLU A 259 32.54 -38.01 -14.93
C GLU A 259 31.08 -38.17 -14.60
N TYR A 260 30.46 -39.31 -14.93
CA TYR A 260 29.07 -39.57 -14.56
C TYR A 260 28.87 -39.60 -13.03
N ILE A 261 29.76 -40.25 -12.28
CA ILE A 261 29.74 -40.29 -10.83
C ILE A 261 29.78 -38.85 -10.26
N VAL A 262 30.80 -38.06 -10.66
CA VAL A 262 30.99 -36.69 -10.16
C VAL A 262 29.80 -35.79 -10.52
N SER A 263 29.23 -35.95 -11.71
CA SER A 263 28.12 -35.13 -12.17
C SER A 263 26.78 -35.53 -11.55
N SER A 264 26.64 -36.77 -11.08
CA SER A 264 25.43 -37.33 -10.46
C SER A 264 25.40 -37.28 -8.93
N ILE A 265 26.51 -36.90 -8.28
CA ILE A 265 26.54 -36.77 -6.82
C ILE A 265 25.60 -35.63 -6.41
N ARG A 266 24.50 -35.98 -5.78
CA ARG A 266 23.55 -35.07 -5.11
C ARG A 266 23.47 -35.46 -3.64
N ARG A 267 23.28 -34.47 -2.78
CA ARG A 267 23.09 -34.70 -1.34
C ARG A 267 21.64 -35.05 -1.02
N ASP A 268 21.02 -35.88 -1.85
CA ASP A 268 19.65 -36.33 -1.62
C ASP A 268 19.64 -37.65 -0.84
N ALA A 269 18.55 -37.95 -0.14
CA ALA A 269 18.46 -38.89 0.99
C ALA A 269 18.82 -40.36 0.73
N ARG A 270 19.41 -40.72 -0.41
CA ARG A 270 19.71 -42.11 -0.79
C ARG A 270 21.03 -42.38 -1.51
N GLU A 271 21.93 -41.42 -1.61
CA GLU A 271 23.13 -41.57 -2.44
C GLU A 271 24.38 -41.83 -1.57
N GLY A 272 24.81 -43.09 -1.57
CA GLY A 272 26.12 -43.52 -1.10
C GLY A 272 26.95 -44.01 -2.28
N LEU A 273 28.21 -43.61 -2.35
CA LEU A 273 29.16 -44.09 -3.34
C LEU A 273 30.15 -45.06 -2.70
N VAL A 274 30.31 -46.22 -3.33
CA VAL A 274 31.37 -47.16 -2.95
C VAL A 274 32.48 -47.09 -3.99
N ILE A 275 33.68 -46.69 -3.55
CA ILE A 275 34.87 -46.62 -4.40
C ILE A 275 35.95 -47.56 -3.84
N PRO A 276 36.82 -48.16 -4.68
CA PRO A 276 37.97 -48.91 -4.23
C PRO A 276 38.87 -48.02 -3.39
N GLY A 277 39.12 -48.43 -2.12
CA GLY A 277 39.99 -47.69 -1.20
C GLY A 277 41.37 -48.31 -1.15
N GLY A 278 42.36 -47.58 -0.53
CA GLY A 278 43.74 -47.98 -0.33
C GLY A 278 44.71 -46.83 -0.67
N GLU A 279 45.99 -47.03 -0.45
CA GLU A 279 46.99 -46.01 -0.76
C GLU A 279 47.00 -45.62 -2.24
N ASN A 280 46.67 -46.56 -3.14
CA ASN A 280 46.55 -46.39 -4.59
C ASN A 280 45.11 -46.45 -5.04
N GLY A 281 44.12 -46.09 -4.21
CA GLY A 281 42.69 -46.10 -4.54
C GLY A 281 42.23 -44.74 -5.06
N TRP A 282 40.99 -44.73 -5.59
CA TRP A 282 40.28 -43.51 -5.93
C TRP A 282 39.99 -42.68 -4.67
N LYS A 283 40.14 -41.38 -4.76
CA LYS A 283 39.81 -40.44 -3.66
C LYS A 283 38.67 -39.54 -4.10
N LEU A 284 37.59 -39.54 -3.36
CA LEU A 284 36.51 -38.58 -3.52
C LEU A 284 36.63 -37.53 -2.40
N GLU A 285 36.84 -36.31 -2.77
CA GLU A 285 36.90 -35.17 -1.85
C GLU A 285 35.78 -34.20 -2.19
N LEU A 286 35.10 -33.70 -1.18
CA LEU A 286 34.12 -32.63 -1.33
C LEU A 286 34.84 -31.33 -0.93
N LEU A 287 35.29 -30.59 -1.92
CA LEU A 287 35.93 -29.30 -1.68
C LEU A 287 34.84 -28.30 -1.27
N SER A 288 34.80 -27.94 -0.01
CA SER A 288 34.05 -26.77 0.43
C SER A 288 34.94 -25.55 0.36
N SER A 289 34.40 -24.42 -0.01
CA SER A 289 35.19 -23.18 -0.15
C SER A 289 35.80 -22.71 1.17
N GLY A 290 35.49 -23.35 2.31
CA GLY A 290 36.14 -23.22 3.63
C GLY A 290 36.40 -21.78 4.15
N SER A 291 36.19 -20.80 3.32
CA SER A 291 36.47 -19.40 3.62
C SER A 291 35.15 -18.67 3.92
N ARG A 292 35.17 -17.84 4.96
CA ARG A 292 34.12 -16.85 5.21
C ARG A 292 33.75 -16.19 3.89
N ARG A 293 32.45 -16.16 3.56
CA ARG A 293 31.95 -15.40 2.40
C ARG A 293 32.58 -14.01 2.42
N GLN A 294 33.24 -13.66 1.34
CA GLN A 294 33.97 -12.39 1.22
C GLN A 294 33.00 -11.19 1.12
N PHE A 295 31.74 -11.46 0.84
CA PHE A 295 30.69 -10.46 0.70
C PHE A 295 29.47 -10.84 1.55
N ASP A 296 28.94 -9.85 2.26
CA ASP A 296 27.66 -9.95 2.96
C ASP A 296 26.54 -9.69 1.95
N THR A 297 25.92 -10.77 1.45
CA THR A 297 24.83 -10.72 0.49
C THR A 297 23.60 -10.02 1.06
N ASN A 298 23.32 -10.18 2.37
CA ASN A 298 22.19 -9.55 3.02
C ASN A 298 22.28 -8.02 2.94
N GLN A 299 23.43 -7.42 3.24
CA GLN A 299 23.62 -5.97 3.13
C GLN A 299 23.42 -5.46 1.70
N ILE A 300 23.76 -6.27 0.70
CA ILE A 300 23.60 -5.90 -0.70
C ILE A 300 22.11 -6.00 -1.10
N ILE A 301 21.40 -7.03 -0.68
CA ILE A 301 19.95 -7.22 -0.90
C ILE A 301 19.19 -6.06 -0.23
N ASP A 302 19.44 -5.78 1.05
CA ASP A 302 18.85 -4.66 1.79
C ASP A 302 19.05 -3.31 1.06
N ARG A 303 20.21 -3.12 0.46
CA ARG A 303 20.48 -1.93 -0.34
C ARG A 303 19.61 -1.84 -1.59
N TYR A 304 19.32 -2.97 -2.25
CA TYR A 304 18.43 -2.99 -3.39
C TYR A 304 16.98 -2.78 -2.96
N ASP A 305 16.53 -3.37 -1.85
CA ASP A 305 15.21 -3.13 -1.29
C ASP A 305 14.97 -1.66 -0.95
N LYS A 306 15.94 -1.01 -0.30
CA LYS A 306 15.89 0.43 -0.06
C LYS A 306 15.83 1.25 -1.35
N ARG A 307 16.54 0.85 -2.40
CA ARG A 307 16.48 1.53 -3.71
C ARG A 307 15.12 1.34 -4.39
N ILE A 308 14.53 0.16 -4.28
CA ILE A 308 13.17 -0.11 -4.78
C ILE A 308 12.19 0.80 -4.04
N ALA A 309 12.19 0.78 -2.70
CA ALA A 309 11.29 1.60 -1.89
C ALA A 309 11.48 3.11 -2.16
N THR A 310 12.71 3.60 -2.24
CA THR A 310 13.00 5.00 -2.54
C THR A 310 12.51 5.40 -3.94
N SER A 311 12.54 4.50 -4.92
CA SER A 311 12.12 4.80 -6.29
C SER A 311 10.63 5.09 -6.46
N VAL A 312 9.82 4.62 -5.50
CA VAL A 312 8.36 4.83 -5.41
C VAL A 312 7.96 5.70 -4.20
N LEU A 313 8.92 6.41 -3.59
CA LEU A 313 8.73 7.27 -2.41
C LEU A 313 8.25 6.54 -1.14
N ALA A 314 8.34 5.21 -1.12
CA ALA A 314 7.88 4.37 -0.01
C ALA A 314 8.99 3.94 0.98
N ASP A 315 10.12 4.64 0.99
CA ASP A 315 11.28 4.30 1.84
C ASP A 315 11.02 4.50 3.34
N PHE A 316 9.99 5.25 3.71
CA PHE A 316 9.55 5.40 5.09
C PHE A 316 9.06 4.07 5.70
N VAL A 317 8.51 3.16 4.90
CA VAL A 317 8.08 1.83 5.34
C VAL A 317 9.27 1.02 5.91
N MET A 318 10.47 1.27 5.38
CA MET A 318 11.70 0.61 5.83
C MET A 318 12.36 1.27 7.06
N MET A 319 11.91 2.48 7.46
CA MET A 319 12.53 3.22 8.56
C MET A 319 12.22 2.64 9.94
N GLY A 320 11.09 1.93 10.10
CA GLY A 320 10.74 1.24 11.34
C GLY A 320 11.70 0.13 11.75
N GLN A 321 12.54 -0.34 10.82
CA GLN A 321 13.56 -1.37 11.09
C GLN A 321 14.90 -0.79 11.60
N GLN A 322 15.07 0.53 11.58
CA GLN A 322 16.29 1.18 12.05
C GLN A 322 16.06 1.86 13.40
N ALA A 323 16.86 1.53 14.40
CA ALA A 323 16.71 1.93 15.80
C ALA A 323 16.81 3.46 16.07
N VAL A 324 17.10 4.30 15.09
CA VAL A 324 17.26 5.75 15.25
C VAL A 324 16.68 6.47 14.03
N GLY A 325 15.38 6.68 14.01
CA GLY A 325 14.69 7.54 13.03
C GLY A 325 14.11 8.77 13.72
N SER A 326 14.43 9.96 13.25
CA SER A 326 13.74 11.18 13.69
C SER A 326 12.26 11.07 13.29
N PHE A 327 11.34 11.10 14.25
CA PHE A 327 9.88 11.05 14.05
C PHE A 327 9.43 12.10 13.01
N ALA A 328 9.99 13.31 13.07
CA ALA A 328 9.73 14.38 12.13
C ALA A 328 10.12 14.07 10.66
N LEU A 329 11.17 13.25 10.45
CA LEU A 329 11.56 12.85 9.10
C LEU A 329 10.63 11.79 8.53
N ALA A 330 10.16 10.86 9.37
CA ALA A 330 9.19 9.85 8.99
C ALA A 330 7.87 10.51 8.58
N ASP A 331 7.35 11.41 9.41
CA ASP A 331 6.13 12.18 9.17
C ASP A 331 6.21 12.98 7.84
N SER A 332 7.30 13.71 7.62
CA SER A 332 7.50 14.46 6.37
C SER A 332 7.51 13.57 5.13
N LYS A 333 8.07 12.35 5.20
CA LYS A 333 8.08 11.41 4.08
C LYS A 333 6.72 10.79 3.83
N THR A 334 5.98 10.47 4.89
CA THR A 334 4.60 9.97 4.80
C THR A 334 3.71 10.99 4.10
N ARG A 335 3.82 12.27 4.46
CA ARG A 335 3.07 13.35 3.78
C ARG A 335 3.42 13.49 2.30
N ILE A 336 4.69 13.40 1.92
CA ILE A 336 5.09 13.41 0.49
C ILE A 336 4.52 12.20 -0.26
N PHE A 337 4.50 11.05 0.39
CA PHE A 337 3.92 9.83 -0.18
C PHE A 337 2.40 9.96 -0.34
N ALA A 338 1.69 10.45 0.67
CA ALA A 338 0.25 10.70 0.61
C ALA A 338 -0.10 11.72 -0.50
N LEU A 339 0.68 12.81 -0.62
CA LEU A 339 0.52 13.76 -1.72
C LEU A 339 0.73 13.12 -3.09
N ALA A 340 1.72 12.23 -3.23
CA ALA A 340 1.95 11.52 -4.49
C ALA A 340 0.80 10.56 -4.82
N ILE A 341 0.23 9.88 -3.84
CA ILE A 341 -0.97 9.03 -4.00
C ILE A 341 -2.18 9.88 -4.37
N GLY A 342 -2.39 11.03 -3.71
CA GLY A 342 -3.47 11.96 -4.03
C GLY A 342 -3.49 12.36 -5.51
N THR A 343 -2.31 12.64 -6.10
CA THR A 343 -2.25 12.94 -7.53
C THR A 343 -2.70 11.79 -8.45
N TYR A 344 -2.62 10.54 -8.01
CA TYR A 344 -3.17 9.41 -8.77
C TYR A 344 -4.69 9.27 -8.58
N LEU A 345 -5.23 9.63 -7.42
CA LEU A 345 -6.67 9.73 -7.23
C LEU A 345 -7.27 10.85 -8.09
N ASP A 346 -6.59 12.02 -8.16
CA ASP A 346 -6.96 13.10 -9.08
C ASP A 346 -7.06 12.60 -10.53
N VAL A 347 -6.08 11.81 -11.00
CA VAL A 347 -6.11 11.23 -12.36
C VAL A 347 -7.35 10.34 -12.56
N ILE A 348 -7.75 9.57 -11.55
CA ILE A 348 -8.95 8.74 -11.62
C ILE A 348 -10.18 9.64 -11.76
N CYS A 349 -10.33 10.64 -10.88
CA CYS A 349 -11.44 11.60 -10.95
C CYS A 349 -11.48 12.34 -12.29
N GLU A 350 -10.32 12.80 -12.80
CA GLU A 350 -10.24 13.48 -14.10
C GLU A 350 -10.71 12.61 -15.26
N VAL A 351 -10.37 11.32 -15.28
CA VAL A 351 -10.84 10.40 -16.33
C VAL A 351 -12.37 10.22 -16.25
N PHE A 352 -12.92 10.09 -15.04
CA PHE A 352 -14.37 10.03 -14.88
C PHE A 352 -15.05 11.33 -15.29
N ASN A 353 -14.52 12.47 -14.86
CA ASN A 353 -15.07 13.79 -15.14
C ASN A 353 -15.02 14.16 -16.64
N ASN A 354 -13.97 13.74 -17.33
CA ASN A 354 -13.80 14.09 -18.74
C ASN A 354 -14.41 13.05 -19.70
N GLN A 355 -14.58 11.80 -19.27
CA GLN A 355 -14.97 10.72 -20.19
C GLN A 355 -16.24 9.97 -19.75
N ALA A 356 -16.34 9.52 -18.50
CA ALA A 356 -17.43 8.66 -18.07
C ALA A 356 -18.72 9.43 -17.82
N ILE A 357 -18.65 10.48 -17.03
CA ILE A 357 -19.80 11.28 -16.58
C ILE A 357 -20.46 12.01 -17.76
N PRO A 358 -19.72 12.77 -18.61
CA PRO A 358 -20.34 13.45 -19.74
C PRO A 358 -21.07 12.47 -20.67
N ARG A 359 -20.42 11.34 -20.99
CA ARG A 359 -21.06 10.33 -21.87
C ARG A 359 -22.32 9.74 -21.28
N LEU A 360 -22.36 9.50 -19.96
CA LEU A 360 -23.52 8.93 -19.31
C LEU A 360 -24.68 9.94 -19.24
N ILE A 361 -24.39 11.20 -18.94
CA ILE A 361 -25.37 12.28 -18.93
C ILE A 361 -25.89 12.52 -20.34
N ASP A 362 -25.05 12.56 -21.37
CA ASP A 362 -25.45 12.80 -22.77
C ASP A 362 -26.35 11.68 -23.32
N ILE A 363 -26.09 10.42 -22.95
CA ILE A 363 -26.98 9.30 -23.33
C ILE A 363 -28.36 9.46 -22.72
N ASN A 364 -28.49 10.09 -21.54
CA ASN A 364 -29.75 10.41 -20.86
C ASN A 364 -30.19 11.87 -21.07
N GLY A 365 -29.65 12.54 -22.09
CA GLY A 365 -29.76 13.98 -22.27
C GLY A 365 -31.18 14.54 -22.31
N ASP A 366 -32.19 13.74 -22.68
CA ASP A 366 -33.58 14.16 -22.61
C ASP A 366 -34.06 14.38 -21.17
N HIS A 367 -33.56 13.59 -20.23
CA HIS A 367 -33.87 13.70 -18.80
C HIS A 367 -33.14 14.85 -18.12
N PHE A 368 -31.87 15.04 -18.45
CA PHE A 368 -30.98 16.03 -17.83
C PHE A 368 -30.96 17.38 -18.58
N LYS A 369 -31.95 17.67 -19.39
CA LYS A 369 -32.08 19.01 -20.00
C LYS A 369 -32.18 20.08 -18.92
N GLY A 370 -31.28 21.06 -18.98
CA GLY A 370 -31.31 22.22 -18.10
C GLY A 370 -30.34 22.14 -16.92
N ILE A 371 -29.42 21.17 -16.88
CA ILE A 371 -28.26 21.21 -15.99
C ILE A 371 -27.33 22.39 -16.39
N THR A 372 -26.63 22.94 -15.43
CA THR A 372 -25.70 24.06 -15.65
C THR A 372 -24.43 23.57 -16.32
N ASP A 373 -23.88 22.46 -15.81
CA ASP A 373 -22.68 21.76 -16.32
C ASP A 373 -22.74 20.29 -15.85
N TYR A 374 -21.77 19.48 -16.23
CA TYR A 374 -21.66 18.10 -15.75
C TYR A 374 -21.28 18.06 -14.27
N PRO A 375 -21.88 17.16 -13.45
CA PRO A 375 -21.43 16.92 -12.09
C PRO A 375 -20.01 16.38 -12.08
N ARG A 376 -19.31 16.57 -10.97
CA ARG A 376 -17.89 16.20 -10.84
C ARG A 376 -17.70 15.17 -9.76
N MET A 377 -16.95 14.12 -10.10
CA MET A 377 -16.43 13.18 -9.11
C MET A 377 -15.23 13.79 -8.41
N GLU A 378 -15.22 13.70 -7.09
CA GLU A 378 -14.12 14.09 -6.23
C GLU A 378 -13.78 12.95 -5.26
N HIS A 379 -12.62 13.03 -4.67
CA HIS A 379 -12.18 12.04 -3.68
C HIS A 379 -11.87 12.72 -2.34
N GLY A 380 -12.06 11.97 -1.25
CA GLY A 380 -11.67 12.41 0.08
C GLY A 380 -10.14 12.47 0.26
N ASP A 381 -9.70 13.05 1.37
CA ASP A 381 -8.29 13.10 1.73
C ASP A 381 -7.76 11.71 2.12
N ILE A 382 -6.50 11.42 1.78
CA ILE A 382 -5.81 10.17 2.12
C ILE A 382 -5.37 10.15 3.58
N GLU A 383 -4.98 11.31 4.10
CA GLU A 383 -4.61 11.48 5.50
C GLU A 383 -5.86 11.83 6.32
N ASP A 384 -6.07 11.11 7.42
CA ASP A 384 -7.02 11.57 8.44
C ASP A 384 -6.61 12.96 8.90
N LYS A 385 -7.48 13.94 8.71
CA LYS A 385 -7.23 15.29 9.22
C LYS A 385 -7.01 15.17 10.73
N ASP A 386 -5.88 15.66 11.21
CA ASP A 386 -5.64 15.77 12.65
C ASP A 386 -6.74 16.68 13.25
N LEU A 387 -7.77 16.04 13.77
CA LEU A 387 -8.95 16.70 14.34
C LEU A 387 -8.55 17.69 15.44
N ALA A 388 -7.43 17.45 16.14
CA ALA A 388 -6.95 18.35 17.16
C ALA A 388 -6.33 19.61 16.56
N GLN A 389 -5.55 19.50 15.50
CA GLN A 389 -5.02 20.66 14.77
C GLN A 389 -6.13 21.40 14.04
N PHE A 390 -7.07 20.68 13.43
CA PHE A 390 -8.21 21.27 12.73
C PHE A 390 -9.12 22.04 13.70
N SER A 391 -9.47 21.47 14.86
CA SER A 391 -10.27 22.17 15.86
C SER A 391 -9.57 23.41 16.42
N ALA A 392 -8.26 23.34 16.68
CA ALA A 392 -7.48 24.49 17.12
C ALA A 392 -7.40 25.59 16.04
N TYR A 393 -7.32 25.20 14.76
CA TYR A 393 -7.35 26.11 13.63
C TYR A 393 -8.70 26.83 13.54
N ILE A 394 -9.83 26.08 13.58
CA ILE A 394 -11.18 26.67 13.56
C ILE A 394 -11.40 27.57 14.77
N GLU A 395 -11.03 27.12 15.97
CA GLU A 395 -11.13 27.94 17.20
C GLU A 395 -10.36 29.25 17.07
N SER A 396 -9.14 29.21 16.52
CA SER A 396 -8.31 30.39 16.27
C SER A 396 -8.94 31.35 15.26
N MET A 397 -9.49 30.84 14.16
CA MET A 397 -10.09 31.65 13.09
C MET A 397 -11.42 32.28 13.51
N VAL A 398 -12.27 31.53 14.19
CA VAL A 398 -13.53 32.01 14.76
C VAL A 398 -13.22 33.01 15.90
N GLY A 399 -12.25 32.70 16.77
CA GLY A 399 -11.83 33.60 17.86
C GLY A 399 -11.21 34.90 17.36
N ALA A 400 -10.53 34.88 16.21
CA ALA A 400 -10.00 36.11 15.55
C ALA A 400 -11.08 36.85 14.76
N GLY A 401 -12.30 36.36 14.64
CA GLY A 401 -13.39 36.96 13.86
C GLY A 401 -13.16 36.92 12.32
N VAL A 402 -12.26 36.06 11.85
CA VAL A 402 -11.97 35.90 10.41
C VAL A 402 -13.03 35.01 9.75
N ILE A 403 -13.53 34.02 10.48
CA ILE A 403 -14.61 33.13 10.03
C ILE A 403 -15.78 33.28 11.01
N VAL A 404 -16.98 33.48 10.48
CA VAL A 404 -18.21 33.45 11.24
C VAL A 404 -18.84 32.06 11.07
N PRO A 405 -19.14 31.32 12.15
CA PRO A 405 -19.80 30.03 12.05
C PRO A 405 -21.13 30.17 11.30
N ASP A 406 -21.23 29.46 10.21
CA ASP A 406 -22.44 29.34 9.39
C ASP A 406 -22.81 27.87 9.19
N GLU A 407 -23.92 27.62 8.51
CA GLU A 407 -24.44 26.27 8.28
C GLU A 407 -23.50 25.43 7.39
N ALA A 408 -22.86 26.08 6.41
CA ALA A 408 -21.89 25.41 5.55
C ALA A 408 -20.62 24.96 6.31
N LEU A 409 -20.16 25.80 7.25
CA LEU A 409 -19.04 25.43 8.12
C LEU A 409 -19.43 24.30 9.09
N GLU A 410 -20.68 24.32 9.61
CA GLU A 410 -21.18 23.24 10.46
C GLU A 410 -21.23 21.91 9.72
N GLU A 411 -21.74 21.89 8.49
CA GLU A 411 -21.77 20.69 7.63
C GLU A 411 -20.35 20.16 7.36
N GLU A 412 -19.43 21.04 7.02
CA GLU A 412 -18.04 20.65 6.74
C GLU A 412 -17.33 20.11 8.01
N VAL A 413 -17.55 20.73 9.18
CA VAL A 413 -17.00 20.23 10.44
C VAL A 413 -17.61 18.88 10.83
N ARG A 414 -18.92 18.66 10.57
CA ARG A 414 -19.57 17.37 10.78
C ARG A 414 -19.00 16.32 9.85
N ARG A 415 -18.82 16.63 8.57
CA ARG A 415 -18.22 15.75 7.56
C ARG A 415 -16.80 15.34 7.95
N ILE A 416 -15.96 16.29 8.33
CA ILE A 416 -14.56 16.03 8.74
C ILE A 416 -14.50 15.25 10.07
N GLY A 417 -15.43 15.52 11.00
CA GLY A 417 -15.49 14.86 12.30
C GLY A 417 -16.19 13.49 12.28
N GLY A 418 -16.70 13.04 11.12
CA GLY A 418 -17.48 11.81 11.03
C GLY A 418 -18.78 11.84 11.84
N LEU A 419 -19.33 13.04 12.07
CA LEU A 419 -20.57 13.23 12.82
C LEU A 419 -21.79 13.01 11.91
N PRO A 420 -22.91 12.49 12.44
CA PRO A 420 -24.12 12.31 11.66
C PRO A 420 -24.63 13.65 11.10
N GLU A 421 -25.28 13.59 9.93
CA GLU A 421 -25.94 14.74 9.31
C GLU A 421 -26.90 15.41 10.28
N LYS A 422 -27.03 16.75 10.14
CA LYS A 422 -27.96 17.52 10.95
C LYS A 422 -29.39 17.09 10.62
N ILE A 423 -30.06 16.45 11.57
CA ILE A 423 -31.49 16.20 11.44
C ILE A 423 -32.18 17.56 11.59
N GLU A 424 -32.83 18.04 10.55
CA GLU A 424 -33.75 19.19 10.63
C GLU A 424 -34.86 18.84 11.62
N THR A 425 -34.60 19.02 12.89
CA THR A 425 -35.62 18.96 13.92
C THR A 425 -36.25 20.34 14.01
N ALA A 426 -37.57 20.37 13.93
CA ALA A 426 -38.43 21.56 14.08
C ALA A 426 -37.86 22.58 15.07
N ALA A 427 -38.02 23.86 14.71
CA ALA A 427 -37.66 25.09 15.40
C ALA A 427 -37.22 25.02 16.87
N PRO A 428 -36.20 25.81 17.25
CA PRO A 428 -35.74 25.88 18.63
C PRO A 428 -36.93 26.19 19.55
N ARG A 429 -37.22 25.31 20.52
CA ARG A 429 -38.13 25.67 21.62
C ARG A 429 -37.49 26.82 22.38
N GLU A 430 -38.05 28.02 22.25
CA GLU A 430 -37.81 29.11 23.19
C GLU A 430 -38.06 28.59 24.60
N ILE A 431 -37.05 28.49 25.40
CA ILE A 431 -37.15 28.22 26.84
C ILE A 431 -37.66 29.51 27.49
N GLN A 432 -38.96 29.58 27.74
CA GLN A 432 -39.51 30.59 28.61
C GLN A 432 -39.15 30.24 30.07
N PRO A 433 -38.68 31.18 30.89
CA PRO A 433 -38.42 30.93 32.31
C PRO A 433 -39.74 31.03 33.09
N GLY A 434 -40.20 29.94 33.66
CA GLY A 434 -41.42 29.93 34.47
C GLY A 434 -41.75 28.58 35.05
N GLU A 435 -41.51 28.50 36.35
CA GLU A 435 -42.26 27.80 37.39
C GLU A 435 -42.51 26.29 37.31
N ASP A 436 -42.14 25.67 38.45
CA ASP A 436 -42.56 24.38 39.02
C ASP A 436 -41.79 23.12 38.56
N GLY A 437 -40.97 22.61 39.52
CA GLY A 437 -40.27 21.35 39.45
C GLY A 437 -41.21 20.14 39.55
N PRO A 438 -40.90 19.06 38.90
CA PRO A 438 -41.52 17.76 39.11
C PRO A 438 -40.75 16.93 40.16
N GLN A 439 -41.53 16.31 41.00
CA GLN A 439 -41.16 15.35 42.03
C GLN A 439 -40.40 14.13 41.48
N ALA A 440 -39.48 13.64 42.28
CA ALA A 440 -38.72 12.44 42.09
C ALA A 440 -39.56 11.19 41.79
N GLY A 441 -39.23 10.49 40.72
CA GLY A 441 -39.62 9.12 40.41
C GLY A 441 -38.37 8.27 40.34
N GLU A 442 -38.28 7.24 41.16
CA GLU A 442 -37.25 6.22 41.22
C GLU A 442 -37.17 5.48 39.87
N ASP A 443 -36.03 5.56 39.21
CA ASP A 443 -35.40 4.41 38.56
C ASP A 443 -34.03 4.84 37.97
N GLY A 444 -33.01 4.09 38.37
CA GLY A 444 -31.60 4.42 38.16
C GLY A 444 -31.14 4.56 36.70
N LYS A 445 -30.76 5.78 36.35
CA LYS A 445 -29.80 6.10 35.30
C LYS A 445 -29.03 7.34 35.74
N ASP A 446 -27.69 7.28 35.65
CA ASP A 446 -26.80 8.38 35.97
C ASP A 446 -27.22 9.66 35.25
N PRO A 447 -27.27 10.81 35.92
CA PRO A 447 -27.59 12.09 35.28
C PRO A 447 -26.41 12.53 34.41
N ALA A 448 -26.70 12.85 33.17
CA ALA A 448 -25.78 13.54 32.29
C ALA A 448 -25.37 14.87 32.96
N LEU A 449 -24.07 15.06 33.19
CA LEU A 449 -23.49 16.28 33.74
C LEU A 449 -23.86 17.47 32.86
N ASP A 450 -24.32 18.56 33.46
CA ASP A 450 -24.66 19.83 32.81
C ASP A 450 -23.43 20.42 32.13
N ASP A 451 -23.62 21.01 30.94
CA ASP A 451 -22.56 21.57 30.07
C ASP A 451 -21.71 22.68 30.77
N SER A 452 -22.27 23.31 31.80
CA SER A 452 -21.58 24.28 32.67
C SER A 452 -20.63 23.61 33.66
N GLU A 453 -20.98 22.43 34.20
CA GLU A 453 -20.13 21.66 35.11
C GLU A 453 -18.97 21.01 34.38
N SER A 454 -19.20 20.49 33.17
CA SER A 454 -18.15 19.93 32.29
C SER A 454 -17.08 20.96 31.94
N LYS A 455 -17.47 22.20 31.62
CA LYS A 455 -16.54 23.32 31.33
C LYS A 455 -15.75 23.74 32.56
N SER A 456 -16.37 23.66 33.76
CA SER A 456 -15.69 23.98 35.00
C SER A 456 -14.67 22.93 35.37
N ILE A 457 -14.98 21.65 35.21
CA ILE A 457 -14.08 20.52 35.46
C ILE A 457 -12.87 20.59 34.51
N TYR A 458 -13.07 20.88 33.22
CA TYR A 458 -11.99 21.04 32.27
C TYR A 458 -11.02 22.18 32.63
N LYS A 459 -11.53 23.31 33.07
CA LYS A 459 -10.70 24.44 33.54
C LYS A 459 -9.90 24.09 34.77
N ILE A 460 -10.48 23.38 35.72
CA ILE A 460 -9.83 22.90 36.95
C ILE A 460 -8.66 21.96 36.58
N THR A 461 -8.92 20.96 35.73
CA THR A 461 -7.91 20.02 35.29
C THR A 461 -6.75 20.72 34.53
N SER A 462 -7.06 21.71 33.69
CA SER A 462 -6.03 22.51 32.97
C SER A 462 -5.13 23.31 33.92
N ILE A 463 -5.69 23.86 35.03
CA ILE A 463 -4.90 24.59 36.03
C ILE A 463 -3.99 23.61 36.80
N ILE A 464 -4.48 22.45 37.18
CA ILE A 464 -3.72 21.38 37.84
C ILE A 464 -2.55 20.93 36.97
N GLU A 465 -2.79 20.65 35.66
CA GLU A 465 -1.73 20.26 34.76
C GLU A 465 -0.65 21.33 34.58
N LYS A 466 -1.05 22.61 34.41
CA LYS A 466 -0.10 23.72 34.31
C LYS A 466 0.75 23.88 35.56
N TYR A 467 0.17 23.61 36.73
CA TYR A 467 0.88 23.60 38.00
C TYR A 467 1.85 22.40 38.10
N LYS A 468 1.42 21.19 37.78
CA LYS A 468 2.26 19.98 37.70
C LYS A 468 3.48 20.16 36.77
N ARG A 469 3.26 20.82 35.62
CA ARG A 469 4.34 21.14 34.65
C ARG A 469 5.25 22.31 35.09
N GLY A 470 4.96 22.97 36.22
CA GLY A 470 5.76 24.08 36.72
C GLY A 470 5.56 25.39 35.93
N THR A 471 4.57 25.46 35.03
CA THR A 471 4.29 26.64 34.19
C THR A 471 3.67 27.78 34.99
N ILE A 472 2.97 27.46 36.09
CA ILE A 472 2.40 28.44 37.00
C ILE A 472 2.76 28.11 38.46
N SER A 473 2.93 29.16 39.29
CA SER A 473 3.23 28.96 40.71
C SER A 473 1.96 28.64 41.52
N ARG A 474 2.12 27.99 42.70
CA ARG A 474 1.03 27.67 43.61
C ARG A 474 0.11 28.85 43.93
N LYS A 475 0.68 30.06 44.12
CA LYS A 475 -0.09 31.27 44.34
C LYS A 475 -0.94 31.70 43.16
N VAL A 476 -0.45 31.48 41.93
CA VAL A 476 -1.20 31.80 40.71
C VAL A 476 -2.31 30.80 40.50
N ALA A 477 -2.04 29.50 40.69
CA ALA A 477 -3.04 28.44 40.61
C ALA A 477 -4.20 28.64 41.62
N ALA A 478 -3.88 28.98 42.88
CA ALA A 478 -4.89 29.29 43.88
C ALA A 478 -5.80 30.46 43.49
N ARG A 479 -5.24 31.56 42.94
CA ARG A 479 -6.04 32.69 42.43
C ARG A 479 -6.90 32.33 41.23
N LEU A 480 -6.44 31.45 40.37
CA LEU A 480 -7.23 30.96 39.23
C LEU A 480 -8.41 30.09 39.73
N PHE A 481 -8.22 29.28 40.75
CA PHE A 481 -9.31 28.53 41.39
C PHE A 481 -10.35 29.45 42.04
N GLU A 482 -9.90 30.47 42.77
CA GLU A 482 -10.79 31.50 43.33
C GLU A 482 -11.61 32.23 42.26
N SER A 483 -10.99 32.54 41.09
CA SER A 483 -11.69 33.14 39.98
C SER A 483 -12.74 32.26 39.30
N LEU A 484 -12.65 30.93 39.51
CA LEU A 484 -13.62 29.93 39.06
C LEU A 484 -14.70 29.63 40.12
N GLY A 485 -14.67 30.33 41.28
CA GLY A 485 -15.64 30.16 42.32
C GLY A 485 -15.35 28.99 43.27
N ILE A 486 -14.14 28.42 43.23
CA ILE A 486 -13.71 27.33 44.11
C ILE A 486 -13.22 27.92 45.41
N ASP A 487 -13.74 27.41 46.54
CA ASP A 487 -13.37 27.84 47.86
C ASP A 487 -11.91 27.55 48.23
N SER A 488 -11.37 28.25 49.20
CA SER A 488 -9.97 28.17 49.61
C SER A 488 -9.55 26.81 50.17
N GLU A 489 -10.48 26.01 50.73
CA GLU A 489 -10.19 24.66 51.22
C GLU A 489 -10.06 23.66 50.07
N SER A 490 -11.01 23.67 49.14
CA SER A 490 -10.98 22.82 47.94
C SER A 490 -9.78 23.15 47.05
N SER A 491 -9.43 24.43 46.91
CA SER A 491 -8.24 24.86 46.15
C SER A 491 -6.95 24.32 46.76
N LYS A 492 -6.84 24.27 48.09
CA LYS A 492 -5.67 23.69 48.78
C LYS A 492 -5.61 22.18 48.55
N PHE A 493 -6.73 21.49 48.65
CA PHE A 493 -6.80 20.05 48.45
C PHE A 493 -6.27 19.65 47.04
N TYR A 494 -6.74 20.29 45.98
CA TYR A 494 -6.28 20.01 44.61
C TYR A 494 -4.79 20.33 44.41
N LEU A 495 -4.26 21.34 45.08
CA LEU A 495 -2.84 21.71 44.94
C LEU A 495 -1.94 20.77 45.74
N ASP A 496 -2.39 20.29 46.91
CA ASP A 496 -1.63 19.33 47.74
C ASP A 496 -1.58 17.96 47.04
N GLU A 497 -2.68 17.49 46.47
CA GLU A 497 -2.72 16.26 45.67
C GLU A 497 -1.82 16.36 44.41
N ALA A 498 -1.82 17.53 43.77
CA ALA A 498 -0.93 17.77 42.60
C ALA A 498 0.57 17.82 42.97
N GLU A 499 0.91 18.22 44.21
CA GLU A 499 2.30 18.16 44.71
C GLU A 499 2.72 16.73 45.07
N GLU A 500 1.82 15.94 45.64
CA GLU A 500 2.09 14.50 45.90
C GLU A 500 2.35 13.72 44.62
N ASP A 501 1.53 13.93 43.60
CA ASP A 501 1.70 13.29 42.29
C ASP A 501 3.03 13.72 41.61
N LYS A 502 3.40 14.98 41.76
CA LYS A 502 4.68 15.50 41.23
C LYS A 502 5.87 14.88 41.96
N ALA A 503 5.79 14.75 43.31
CA ALA A 503 6.83 14.11 44.10
C ALA A 503 6.98 12.62 43.77
N MET A 504 5.84 11.91 43.55
CA MET A 504 5.85 10.51 43.11
C MET A 504 6.48 10.35 41.71
N ALA A 505 6.24 11.29 40.80
CA ALA A 505 6.82 11.27 39.46
C ALA A 505 8.34 11.56 39.46
N GLU A 506 8.79 12.46 40.36
CA GLU A 506 10.22 12.76 40.56
C GLU A 506 10.96 11.58 41.22
N ASP A 507 10.34 10.90 42.20
CA ASP A 507 10.90 9.71 42.86
C ASP A 507 10.96 8.50 41.92
N ALA A 508 10.02 8.40 40.95
CA ALA A 508 10.04 7.40 39.88
C ALA A 508 11.15 7.68 38.83
N ALA A 509 11.49 8.96 38.62
CA ALA A 509 12.55 9.37 37.70
C ALA A 509 13.97 9.26 38.28
N GLU A 510 14.12 9.34 39.62
CA GLU A 510 15.41 9.22 40.32
C GLU A 510 15.83 7.78 40.63
N LYS A 511 14.97 6.78 40.49
CA LYS A 511 15.36 5.39 40.62
C LYS A 511 16.14 4.97 39.38
N PRO A 512 17.44 4.59 39.50
CA PRO A 512 18.19 4.07 38.39
C PRO A 512 17.46 2.85 37.84
N ALA A 513 17.35 2.77 36.52
CA ALA A 513 16.71 1.66 35.83
C ALA A 513 17.24 0.33 36.38
N VAL A 514 16.42 -0.33 37.19
CA VAL A 514 16.70 -1.70 37.62
C VAL A 514 16.67 -2.54 36.34
N ALA A 515 17.85 -3.16 36.05
CA ALA A 515 17.96 -4.12 34.98
C ALA A 515 16.78 -5.09 35.03
N PRO A 516 16.16 -5.46 33.90
CA PRO A 516 14.99 -6.31 33.88
C PRO A 516 15.30 -7.60 34.66
N GLU A 517 14.51 -7.87 35.69
CA GLU A 517 14.52 -9.15 36.38
C GLU A 517 14.46 -10.26 35.34
N LYS A 518 15.41 -11.18 35.41
CA LYS A 518 15.45 -12.35 34.53
C LYS A 518 14.11 -13.05 34.59
N GLY A 519 13.34 -12.88 33.53
CA GLY A 519 12.04 -13.53 33.36
C GLY A 519 12.17 -15.03 33.55
N LYS A 520 11.19 -15.65 34.15
CA LYS A 520 11.09 -17.09 34.33
C LYS A 520 11.43 -17.76 32.99
N LYS A 521 12.45 -18.61 33.00
CA LYS A 521 12.88 -19.39 31.84
C LYS A 521 11.69 -20.10 31.23
N THR A 522 11.54 -19.99 29.93
CA THR A 522 10.51 -20.74 29.21
C THR A 522 10.85 -22.22 29.27
N LYS A 523 9.84 -23.11 29.24
CA LYS A 523 10.03 -24.59 29.24
C LYS A 523 11.09 -25.07 28.25
N LYS A 524 11.33 -24.32 27.19
CA LYS A 524 12.33 -24.61 26.16
C LYS A 524 13.76 -24.31 26.61
N GLU A 525 13.96 -23.30 27.46
CA GLU A 525 15.27 -22.97 28.06
C GLU A 525 15.62 -23.92 29.20
N GLU A 526 14.63 -24.43 29.92
CA GLU A 526 14.84 -25.48 30.93
C GLU A 526 15.25 -26.81 30.30
N MET A 527 14.63 -27.22 29.17
CA MET A 527 15.01 -28.41 28.41
C MET A 527 16.43 -28.33 27.87
N VAL A 528 16.83 -27.17 27.31
CA VAL A 528 18.21 -26.98 26.80
C VAL A 528 19.24 -27.01 27.93
N ALA A 529 18.89 -26.47 29.10
CA ALA A 529 19.79 -26.49 30.28
C ALA A 529 19.92 -27.90 30.87
N GLU A 530 18.90 -28.74 30.77
CA GLU A 530 18.90 -30.14 31.21
C GLU A 530 19.76 -31.01 30.27
N ASP A 531 19.60 -30.82 28.95
CA ASP A 531 20.42 -31.49 27.92
C ASP A 531 21.91 -31.14 28.04
N GLU A 532 22.27 -29.86 28.33
CA GLU A 532 23.66 -29.46 28.57
C GLU A 532 24.24 -30.06 29.86
N LYS A 533 23.42 -30.25 30.89
CA LYS A 533 23.85 -30.85 32.16
C LYS A 533 24.11 -32.35 31.97
N ASP A 534 23.25 -33.06 31.27
CA ASP A 534 23.40 -34.47 30.96
C ASP A 534 24.62 -34.72 30.06
N ALA A 535 24.87 -33.83 29.08
CA ALA A 535 26.06 -33.88 28.24
C ALA A 535 27.36 -33.70 29.04
N ARG A 536 27.37 -32.82 30.09
CA ARG A 536 28.51 -32.60 30.99
C ARG A 536 28.75 -33.81 31.92
N GLU A 537 27.69 -34.43 32.41
CA GLU A 537 27.78 -35.64 33.23
C GLU A 537 28.26 -36.82 32.42
N ALA A 538 27.76 -37.03 31.20
CA ALA A 538 28.22 -38.03 30.27
C ALA A 538 29.70 -37.87 29.90
N LYS A 539 30.18 -36.62 29.75
CA LYS A 539 31.60 -36.29 29.50
C LYS A 539 32.47 -36.56 30.72
N LYS A 540 31.98 -36.31 31.94
CA LYS A 540 32.67 -36.66 33.19
C LYS A 540 32.75 -38.20 33.38
N ALA A 541 31.69 -38.94 33.11
CA ALA A 541 31.66 -40.37 33.20
C ALA A 541 32.61 -41.04 32.20
N ARG A 542 32.72 -40.51 30.97
CA ARG A 542 33.68 -40.98 29.96
C ARG A 542 35.14 -40.76 30.40
N LYS A 543 35.43 -39.63 31.03
CA LYS A 543 36.77 -39.30 31.52
C LYS A 543 37.19 -40.20 32.70
N SER A 544 36.24 -40.63 33.53
CA SER A 544 36.51 -41.56 34.64
C SER A 544 36.73 -43.02 34.16
N LEU A 545 36.32 -43.36 32.95
CA LEU A 545 36.47 -44.68 32.33
C LEU A 545 37.72 -44.81 31.43
N GLY A 546 38.63 -43.82 31.43
CA GLY A 546 39.94 -43.89 30.79
C GLY A 546 39.91 -43.96 29.25
N ARG A 547 38.80 -43.50 28.58
CA ARG A 547 38.75 -43.41 27.13
C ARG A 547 39.04 -41.96 26.68
N GLU A 548 40.21 -41.80 26.06
CA GLU A 548 40.58 -40.54 25.40
C GLU A 548 39.74 -40.34 24.13
N ASP A 549 39.39 -39.05 23.87
CA ASP A 549 38.65 -38.66 22.67
C ASP A 549 39.52 -38.89 21.42
N PRO A 550 39.02 -39.44 20.34
CA PRO A 550 39.73 -39.49 19.08
C PRO A 550 39.87 -38.05 18.54
N LYS A 551 41.07 -37.73 18.08
CA LYS A 551 41.44 -36.44 17.46
C LYS A 551 40.65 -36.15 16.20
#